data_99d2070c46fcb2f6972a1eca726b8723
#
_entry.id   99d2070c46fcb2f6972a1eca726b8723
#
_cell.length_a   1.000
_cell.length_b   1.000
_cell.length_c   1.000
_cell.angle_alpha   90.00
_cell.angle_beta   90.00
_cell.angle_gamma   90.00
#
_symmetry.space_group_name_H-M   'P 1'
#
loop_
_entity.id
_entity.type
_entity.pdbx_description
1 polymer ?
#
loop_
_entity_poly.entity_id
_entity_poly.type
_entity_poly.pdbx_seq_one_letter_code
_entity_poly.pdbx_strand_id
1 'polypeptide(L)'
;MFSPTSCILVTHAARVSLPKTRPFSAFSPARTNRAIVYSRNGTPAEVLNVLTYPSTPPPTSGTVNIRFLLSVINPADVNVVEGVYPTKPTLISNLAESGKGSKDEPVYIGGNEGLAQVTSVGENVDKLSVGDWVVMVRQQSGTWSTSQNVGVRDVIKIPDHQGLSEVHAATITVSWIQGFCCLRAHDTMSQVNPPTAYNMLRDYVELKEGDWIIQNGANSAVRVCLI
;
A
#
# COMPACT_ATOMS: atom_id res chain seq x y z
N MET A 1 46.02 71.38 -8.66
CA MET A 1 45.55 71.21 -7.29
C MET A 1 44.04 70.97 -7.35
N PHE A 2 43.60 69.74 -7.26
CA PHE A 2 42.16 69.36 -7.19
C PHE A 2 41.96 68.62 -5.90
N SER A 3 41.05 69.14 -5.08
CA SER A 3 40.63 68.60 -3.79
C SER A 3 39.62 67.48 -4.03
N PRO A 4 39.67 66.29 -3.39
CA PRO A 4 38.67 65.28 -3.50
C PRO A 4 37.50 65.51 -2.54
N THR A 5 36.30 65.66 -3.10
CA THR A 5 35.02 65.74 -2.38
C THR A 5 34.66 64.37 -1.83
N SER A 6 34.61 64.25 -0.50
CA SER A 6 34.15 63.01 0.19
C SER A 6 32.62 62.89 0.06
N CYS A 7 32.19 61.81 -0.58
CA CYS A 7 30.79 61.41 -0.65
C CYS A 7 30.45 60.52 0.55
N ILE A 8 29.61 61.02 1.48
CA ILE A 8 29.12 60.22 2.63
C ILE A 8 27.91 59.46 2.18
N LEU A 9 28.03 58.15 2.09
CA LEU A 9 26.91 57.23 1.78
C LEU A 9 26.21 56.89 3.11
N VAL A 10 25.01 57.46 3.35
CA VAL A 10 24.15 57.09 4.48
C VAL A 10 23.31 55.88 4.07
N THR A 11 23.67 54.71 4.51
CA THR A 11 22.84 53.50 4.33
C THR A 11 21.78 53.42 5.41
N HIS A 12 20.54 53.70 5.05
CA HIS A 12 19.38 53.39 5.89
C HIS A 12 19.10 51.88 5.84
N ALA A 13 19.49 51.16 6.89
CA ALA A 13 19.07 49.78 7.08
C ALA A 13 17.59 49.74 7.53
N ALA A 14 16.68 49.48 6.60
CA ALA A 14 15.32 49.18 6.92
C ALA A 14 15.23 47.84 7.69
N ARG A 15 14.86 47.89 8.97
CA ARG A 15 14.55 46.69 9.74
C ARG A 15 13.26 46.08 9.19
N VAL A 16 13.39 45.02 8.38
CA VAL A 16 12.28 44.19 8.02
C VAL A 16 11.89 43.36 9.26
N SER A 17 10.77 43.70 9.89
CA SER A 17 10.21 42.87 10.95
C SER A 17 9.61 41.64 10.33
N LEU A 18 10.22 40.47 10.55
CA LEU A 18 9.67 39.17 10.18
C LEU A 18 8.32 39.00 10.90
N PRO A 19 7.27 38.55 10.21
CA PRO A 19 6.00 38.23 10.83
C PRO A 19 6.22 37.17 11.90
N LYS A 20 5.70 37.41 13.12
CA LYS A 20 5.69 36.43 14.21
C LYS A 20 5.03 35.15 13.69
N THR A 21 5.82 34.10 13.49
CA THR A 21 5.29 32.78 13.20
C THR A 21 4.34 32.41 14.34
N ARG A 22 3.06 32.26 14.02
CA ARG A 22 2.11 31.68 14.97
C ARG A 22 2.62 30.31 15.37
N PRO A 23 2.68 29.98 16.68
CA PRO A 23 3.02 28.64 17.08
C PRO A 23 1.96 27.72 16.44
N PHE A 24 2.43 26.74 15.68
CA PHE A 24 1.57 25.64 15.21
C PHE A 24 0.96 25.03 16.45
N SER A 25 -0.35 25.25 16.62
CA SER A 25 -1.10 24.64 17.71
C SER A 25 -0.89 23.13 17.59
N ALA A 26 -0.30 22.53 18.60
CA ALA A 26 -0.10 21.09 18.72
C ALA A 26 -1.42 20.35 19.03
N PHE A 27 -2.50 20.77 18.39
CA PHE A 27 -3.68 19.94 18.23
C PHE A 27 -3.38 18.98 17.11
N SER A 28 -2.67 17.89 17.44
CA SER A 28 -2.74 16.69 16.61
C SER A 28 -4.21 16.26 16.61
N PRO A 29 -4.94 16.38 15.50
CA PRO A 29 -6.28 15.81 15.44
C PRO A 29 -6.10 14.33 15.82
N ALA A 30 -6.95 13.81 16.70
CA ALA A 30 -6.95 12.41 17.03
C ALA A 30 -6.85 11.64 15.71
N ARG A 31 -5.74 10.90 15.51
CA ARG A 31 -5.47 10.26 14.23
C ARG A 31 -6.55 9.22 14.02
N THR A 32 -7.56 9.54 13.24
CA THR A 32 -8.60 8.62 12.83
C THR A 32 -8.15 7.87 11.60
N ASN A 33 -8.45 6.60 11.55
CA ASN A 33 -8.28 5.77 10.36
C ASN A 33 -9.50 5.88 9.45
N ARG A 34 -9.30 5.61 8.19
CA ARG A 34 -10.37 5.49 7.19
C ARG A 34 -10.18 4.23 6.38
N ALA A 35 -11.28 3.62 5.97
CA ALA A 35 -11.27 2.49 5.04
C ALA A 35 -12.45 2.58 4.07
N ILE A 36 -12.28 1.98 2.91
CA ILE A 36 -13.37 1.71 1.97
C ILE A 36 -13.95 0.35 2.35
N VAL A 37 -15.21 0.37 2.75
CA VAL A 37 -15.90 -0.81 3.30
C VAL A 37 -17.20 -1.09 2.57
N TYR A 38 -17.64 -2.35 2.65
CA TYR A 38 -18.98 -2.78 2.22
C TYR A 38 -19.47 -3.92 3.11
N SER A 39 -20.79 -4.07 3.23
CA SER A 39 -21.44 -5.13 4.04
C SER A 39 -22.12 -6.20 3.21
N ARG A 40 -22.36 -5.93 1.93
CA ARG A 40 -22.96 -6.85 0.96
C ARG A 40 -22.31 -6.70 -0.40
N ASN A 41 -22.33 -7.75 -1.20
CA ASN A 41 -21.88 -7.68 -2.58
C ASN A 41 -22.88 -6.87 -3.44
N GLY A 42 -22.39 -6.27 -4.51
CA GLY A 42 -23.14 -5.50 -5.47
C GLY A 42 -22.30 -4.54 -6.28
N THR A 43 -22.95 -3.67 -7.04
CA THR A 43 -22.28 -2.65 -7.85
C THR A 43 -21.44 -1.74 -6.95
N PRO A 44 -20.13 -1.56 -7.22
CA PRO A 44 -19.24 -0.78 -6.35
C PRO A 44 -19.77 0.60 -5.98
N ALA A 45 -20.38 1.32 -6.94
CA ALA A 45 -20.93 2.65 -6.71
C ALA A 45 -22.08 2.67 -5.67
N GLU A 46 -22.76 1.54 -5.45
CA GLU A 46 -23.91 1.42 -4.55
C GLU A 46 -23.51 0.89 -3.17
N VAL A 47 -22.48 0.01 -3.12
CA VAL A 47 -22.18 -0.73 -1.90
C VAL A 47 -20.96 -0.21 -1.17
N LEU A 48 -20.01 0.46 -1.86
CA LEU A 48 -18.81 0.98 -1.24
C LEU A 48 -19.09 2.25 -0.42
N ASN A 49 -18.55 2.29 0.78
CA ASN A 49 -18.67 3.42 1.70
C ASN A 49 -17.33 3.73 2.35
N VAL A 50 -17.10 4.98 2.71
CA VAL A 50 -15.97 5.39 3.55
C VAL A 50 -16.36 5.24 5.01
N LEU A 51 -15.65 4.42 5.75
CA LEU A 51 -15.77 4.30 7.20
C LEU A 51 -14.59 5.02 7.86
N THR A 52 -14.90 5.90 8.83
CA THR A 52 -13.90 6.50 9.72
C THR A 52 -13.99 5.81 11.07
N TYR A 53 -12.84 5.37 11.60
CA TYR A 53 -12.75 4.62 12.85
C TYR A 53 -11.52 5.05 13.68
N PRO A 54 -11.45 4.69 14.97
CA PRO A 54 -10.34 5.09 15.85
C PRO A 54 -8.98 4.68 15.32
N SER A 55 -7.95 5.37 15.78
CA SER A 55 -6.55 5.00 15.46
C SER A 55 -6.24 3.57 15.90
N THR A 56 -5.39 2.92 15.13
CA THR A 56 -4.91 1.57 15.47
C THR A 56 -4.21 1.59 16.82
N PRO A 57 -4.58 0.70 17.77
CA PRO A 57 -3.92 0.62 19.06
C PRO A 57 -2.44 0.23 18.90
N PRO A 58 -1.60 0.40 19.95
CA PRO A 58 -0.25 -0.09 19.94
C PRO A 58 -0.20 -1.58 19.56
N PRO A 59 0.81 -2.02 18.78
CA PRO A 59 0.90 -3.42 18.38
C PRO A 59 1.22 -4.31 19.55
N THR A 60 0.66 -5.51 19.54
CA THR A 60 0.95 -6.58 20.50
C THR A 60 2.16 -7.41 20.06
N SER A 61 2.56 -8.38 20.86
CA SER A 61 3.66 -9.29 20.54
C SER A 61 3.44 -10.00 19.19
N GLY A 62 4.47 -10.01 18.34
CA GLY A 62 4.44 -10.61 17.01
C GLY A 62 3.64 -9.85 15.96
N THR A 63 3.19 -8.62 16.28
CA THR A 63 2.46 -7.77 15.32
C THR A 63 3.15 -6.43 15.09
N VAL A 64 2.79 -5.77 13.99
CA VAL A 64 3.24 -4.43 13.65
C VAL A 64 2.06 -3.57 13.21
N ASN A 65 2.13 -2.27 13.47
CA ASN A 65 1.21 -1.32 12.85
C ASN A 65 1.84 -0.82 11.55
N ILE A 66 1.05 -0.83 10.50
CA ILE A 66 1.43 -0.35 9.18
C ILE A 66 0.50 0.77 8.73
N ARG A 67 1.02 1.67 7.92
CA ARG A 67 0.27 2.71 7.22
C ARG A 67 0.41 2.50 5.72
N PHE A 68 -0.69 2.35 5.02
CA PHE A 68 -0.67 2.28 3.57
C PHE A 68 -0.26 3.61 2.96
N LEU A 69 0.73 3.57 2.10
CA LEU A 69 1.22 4.69 1.30
C LEU A 69 0.43 4.77 -0.01
N LEU A 70 0.28 3.63 -0.67
CA LEU A 70 -0.49 3.46 -1.90
C LEU A 70 -1.25 2.13 -1.86
N SER A 71 -2.45 2.14 -2.43
CA SER A 71 -3.25 0.92 -2.66
C SER A 71 -3.70 0.88 -4.11
N VAL A 72 -3.55 -0.26 -4.72
CA VAL A 72 -3.91 -0.50 -6.12
C VAL A 72 -5.40 -0.83 -6.22
N ILE A 73 -6.00 -0.51 -7.36
CA ILE A 73 -7.35 -0.96 -7.72
C ILE A 73 -7.21 -1.84 -8.97
N ASN A 74 -7.36 -3.13 -8.78
CA ASN A 74 -7.32 -4.12 -9.85
C ASN A 74 -8.74 -4.51 -10.28
N PRO A 75 -8.96 -4.99 -11.50
CA PRO A 75 -10.25 -5.57 -11.90
C PRO A 75 -10.74 -6.68 -10.96
N ALA A 76 -9.81 -7.45 -10.38
CA ALA A 76 -10.12 -8.46 -9.38
C ALA A 76 -10.76 -7.88 -8.10
N ASP A 77 -10.35 -6.69 -7.67
CA ASP A 77 -10.95 -6.02 -6.51
C ASP A 77 -12.42 -5.67 -6.77
N VAL A 78 -12.73 -5.20 -7.97
CA VAL A 78 -14.11 -4.92 -8.41
C VAL A 78 -14.92 -6.21 -8.40
N ASN A 79 -14.40 -7.28 -8.99
CA ASN A 79 -15.07 -8.60 -9.02
C ASN A 79 -15.32 -9.17 -7.61
N VAL A 80 -14.44 -8.90 -6.65
CA VAL A 80 -14.63 -9.27 -5.24
C VAL A 80 -15.79 -8.51 -4.62
N VAL A 81 -15.89 -7.20 -4.86
CA VAL A 81 -16.99 -6.35 -4.37
C VAL A 81 -18.32 -6.79 -5.00
N GLU A 82 -18.32 -7.12 -6.28
CA GLU A 82 -19.50 -7.62 -7.00
C GLU A 82 -19.91 -9.04 -6.58
N GLY A 83 -18.99 -9.78 -5.92
CA GLY A 83 -19.24 -11.14 -5.43
C GLY A 83 -19.07 -12.24 -6.47
N VAL A 84 -18.52 -11.92 -7.65
CA VAL A 84 -18.24 -12.89 -8.72
C VAL A 84 -16.84 -13.52 -8.61
N TYR A 85 -15.99 -13.01 -7.71
CA TYR A 85 -14.67 -13.57 -7.46
C TYR A 85 -14.74 -14.77 -6.50
N PRO A 86 -14.00 -15.87 -6.76
CA PRO A 86 -14.10 -17.10 -5.97
C PRO A 86 -13.74 -16.94 -4.50
N THR A 87 -12.73 -16.12 -4.21
CA THR A 87 -12.24 -15.89 -2.85
C THR A 87 -12.97 -14.71 -2.23
N LYS A 88 -13.47 -14.87 -1.01
CA LYS A 88 -14.17 -13.82 -0.27
C LYS A 88 -13.25 -13.19 0.78
N PRO A 89 -13.30 -11.87 1.00
CA PRO A 89 -12.59 -11.22 2.09
C PRO A 89 -13.12 -11.66 3.46
N THR A 90 -12.34 -11.40 4.49
CA THR A 90 -12.74 -11.66 5.87
C THR A 90 -13.66 -10.54 6.36
N LEU A 91 -14.75 -10.90 7.01
CA LEU A 91 -15.60 -9.96 7.73
C LEU A 91 -14.87 -9.41 8.96
N ILE A 92 -14.92 -8.10 9.12
CA ILE A 92 -14.29 -7.39 10.23
C ILE A 92 -15.39 -6.75 11.08
N SER A 93 -15.33 -6.97 12.38
CA SER A 93 -16.36 -6.57 13.37
C SER A 93 -15.80 -5.80 14.56
N ASN A 94 -14.57 -5.32 14.46
CA ASN A 94 -13.83 -4.67 15.56
C ASN A 94 -13.22 -3.31 15.18
N LEU A 95 -13.74 -2.67 14.13
CA LEU A 95 -13.29 -1.33 13.73
C LEU A 95 -13.96 -0.23 14.56
N ALA A 96 -15.18 -0.48 15.02
CA ALA A 96 -15.97 0.46 15.80
C ALA A 96 -16.70 -0.25 16.94
N GLU A 97 -17.09 0.49 17.97
CA GLU A 97 -17.87 -0.03 19.10
C GLU A 97 -19.32 -0.25 18.73
N SER A 98 -19.86 0.58 17.83
CA SER A 98 -21.25 0.52 17.35
C SER A 98 -21.35 0.93 15.89
N GLY A 99 -22.44 0.54 15.21
CA GLY A 99 -22.69 0.82 13.80
C GLY A 99 -21.79 0.03 12.85
N LYS A 100 -21.54 0.56 11.66
CA LYS A 100 -20.72 -0.11 10.64
C LYS A 100 -19.31 -0.42 11.16
N GLY A 101 -18.90 -1.67 11.00
CA GLY A 101 -17.61 -2.16 11.48
C GLY A 101 -17.63 -2.65 12.93
N SER A 102 -18.77 -2.64 13.61
CA SER A 102 -18.98 -3.26 14.93
C SER A 102 -19.42 -4.72 14.80
N LYS A 103 -19.61 -5.36 15.94
CA LYS A 103 -20.14 -6.74 16.00
C LYS A 103 -21.54 -6.87 15.41
N ASP A 104 -22.35 -5.81 15.52
CA ASP A 104 -23.74 -5.82 15.03
C ASP A 104 -23.81 -5.56 13.51
N GLU A 105 -22.86 -4.79 12.98
CA GLU A 105 -22.78 -4.46 11.56
C GLU A 105 -21.37 -4.72 11.01
N PRO A 106 -20.94 -5.99 10.88
CA PRO A 106 -19.62 -6.30 10.36
C PRO A 106 -19.49 -5.90 8.89
N VAL A 107 -18.26 -5.56 8.49
CA VAL A 107 -17.95 -5.07 7.14
C VAL A 107 -16.77 -5.81 6.53
N TYR A 108 -16.69 -5.79 5.22
CA TYR A 108 -15.48 -6.12 4.47
C TYR A 108 -14.69 -4.84 4.19
N ILE A 109 -13.36 -4.89 4.28
CA ILE A 109 -12.48 -3.85 3.75
C ILE A 109 -11.99 -4.32 2.38
N GLY A 110 -12.10 -3.47 1.37
CA GLY A 110 -11.64 -3.77 0.03
C GLY A 110 -10.13 -3.71 -0.13
N GLY A 111 -9.65 -4.21 -1.25
CA GLY A 111 -8.27 -4.11 -1.72
C GLY A 111 -7.40 -5.33 -1.42
N ASN A 112 -6.68 -5.76 -2.46
CA ASN A 112 -5.77 -6.91 -2.43
C ASN A 112 -4.32 -6.50 -2.28
N GLU A 113 -3.95 -5.37 -2.85
CA GLU A 113 -2.57 -5.01 -3.11
C GLU A 113 -2.29 -3.58 -2.66
N GLY A 114 -1.12 -3.36 -2.09
CA GLY A 114 -0.69 -2.04 -1.67
C GLY A 114 0.67 -2.04 -0.98
N LEU A 115 1.32 -0.90 -1.05
CA LEU A 115 2.53 -0.59 -0.32
C LEU A 115 2.18 0.04 1.02
N ALA A 116 2.77 -0.47 2.08
CA ALA A 116 2.66 0.13 3.41
C ALA A 116 4.03 0.38 4.04
N GLN A 117 4.05 1.25 5.02
CA GLN A 117 5.21 1.54 5.85
C GLN A 117 4.92 1.14 7.29
N VAL A 118 5.87 0.46 7.92
CA VAL A 118 5.80 0.13 9.35
C VAL A 118 5.87 1.40 10.19
N THR A 119 4.89 1.63 11.06
CA THR A 119 4.78 2.81 11.92
C THR A 119 5.10 2.52 13.38
N SER A 120 4.86 1.29 13.82
CA SER A 120 5.26 0.81 15.15
C SER A 120 5.41 -0.72 15.14
N VAL A 121 6.24 -1.22 16.04
CA VAL A 121 6.63 -2.62 16.12
C VAL A 121 6.30 -3.13 17.53
N GLY A 122 5.66 -4.28 17.61
CA GLY A 122 5.38 -4.97 18.88
C GLY A 122 6.56 -5.79 19.38
N GLU A 123 6.38 -6.41 20.53
CA GLU A 123 7.39 -7.29 21.09
C GLU A 123 7.63 -8.53 20.21
N ASN A 124 8.82 -9.13 20.31
CA ASN A 124 9.22 -10.34 19.56
C ASN A 124 9.12 -10.20 18.02
N VAL A 125 9.44 -9.02 17.52
CA VAL A 125 9.53 -8.72 16.09
C VAL A 125 10.94 -8.30 15.75
N ASP A 126 11.74 -9.23 15.22
CA ASP A 126 13.18 -9.00 14.96
C ASP A 126 13.48 -8.59 13.51
N LYS A 127 12.55 -8.85 12.58
CA LYS A 127 12.78 -8.71 11.14
C LYS A 127 12.27 -7.41 10.52
N LEU A 128 11.49 -6.66 11.29
CA LEU A 128 10.87 -5.41 10.84
C LEU A 128 11.23 -4.26 11.77
N SER A 129 11.44 -3.10 11.19
CA SER A 129 11.74 -1.85 11.89
C SER A 129 10.79 -0.74 11.44
N VAL A 130 10.60 0.27 12.30
CA VAL A 130 9.83 1.47 11.93
C VAL A 130 10.48 2.13 10.71
N GLY A 131 9.65 2.46 9.73
CA GLY A 131 10.08 3.02 8.45
C GLY A 131 10.25 2.01 7.33
N ASP A 132 10.30 0.72 7.63
CA ASP A 132 10.39 -0.33 6.60
C ASP A 132 9.18 -0.30 5.66
N TRP A 133 9.45 -0.47 4.38
CA TRP A 133 8.42 -0.71 3.38
C TRP A 133 8.03 -2.17 3.37
N VAL A 134 6.73 -2.41 3.40
CA VAL A 134 6.17 -3.76 3.42
C VAL A 134 4.99 -3.87 2.46
N VAL A 135 4.76 -5.07 1.97
CA VAL A 135 3.61 -5.44 1.14
C VAL A 135 2.90 -6.64 1.74
N MET A 136 1.60 -6.78 1.48
CA MET A 136 0.79 -7.86 2.03
C MET A 136 1.09 -9.20 1.35
N VAL A 137 1.15 -10.28 2.14
CA VAL A 137 1.34 -11.66 1.63
C VAL A 137 0.04 -12.22 1.06
N ARG A 138 -1.08 -11.92 1.73
CA ARG A 138 -2.37 -12.54 1.41
C ARG A 138 -3.21 -11.63 0.53
N GLN A 139 -4.00 -12.26 -0.32
CA GLN A 139 -5.05 -11.57 -1.05
C GLN A 139 -6.14 -11.08 -0.09
N GLN A 140 -6.88 -10.08 -0.52
CA GLN A 140 -8.03 -9.52 0.21
C GLN A 140 -7.65 -9.10 1.63
N SER A 141 -6.45 -8.53 1.75
CA SER A 141 -5.89 -8.06 3.01
C SER A 141 -6.46 -6.72 3.46
N GLY A 142 -7.43 -6.15 2.73
CA GLY A 142 -8.07 -4.89 3.11
C GLY A 142 -7.18 -3.67 2.93
N THR A 143 -6.40 -3.64 1.86
CA THR A 143 -5.42 -2.57 1.61
C THR A 143 -6.05 -1.19 1.38
N TRP A 144 -7.36 -1.12 1.11
CA TRP A 144 -8.07 0.16 0.98
C TRP A 144 -8.39 0.78 2.34
N SER A 145 -7.39 0.85 3.18
CA SER A 145 -7.44 1.46 4.51
C SER A 145 -6.21 2.32 4.76
N THR A 146 -6.30 3.24 5.70
CA THR A 146 -5.16 4.11 6.04
C THR A 146 -4.11 3.39 6.87
N SER A 147 -4.53 2.51 7.79
CA SER A 147 -3.63 1.79 8.69
C SER A 147 -4.25 0.48 9.15
N GLN A 148 -3.39 -0.49 9.45
CA GLN A 148 -3.78 -1.79 10.01
C GLN A 148 -2.78 -2.25 11.07
N ASN A 149 -3.23 -3.10 11.99
CA ASN A 149 -2.37 -3.95 12.80
C ASN A 149 -2.32 -5.32 12.12
N VAL A 150 -1.11 -5.82 11.82
CA VAL A 150 -0.91 -7.05 11.06
C VAL A 150 0.14 -7.93 11.72
N GLY A 151 0.03 -9.23 11.56
CA GLY A 151 1.07 -10.17 11.99
C GLY A 151 2.34 -10.02 11.14
N VAL A 152 3.50 -10.24 11.74
CA VAL A 152 4.80 -10.19 11.03
C VAL A 152 4.84 -11.16 9.84
N ARG A 153 4.08 -12.25 9.91
CA ARG A 153 4.01 -13.25 8.83
C ARG A 153 3.05 -12.86 7.69
N ASP A 154 2.24 -11.85 7.91
CA ASP A 154 1.26 -11.40 6.92
C ASP A 154 1.81 -10.29 6.01
N VAL A 155 3.06 -9.89 6.22
CA VAL A 155 3.76 -8.89 5.41
C VAL A 155 5.14 -9.36 4.98
N ILE A 156 5.60 -8.84 3.85
CA ILE A 156 6.96 -9.03 3.34
C ILE A 156 7.65 -7.68 3.27
N LYS A 157 8.83 -7.59 3.90
CA LYS A 157 9.69 -6.42 3.79
C LYS A 157 10.29 -6.32 2.39
N ILE A 158 10.28 -5.13 1.83
CA ILE A 158 11.08 -4.77 0.66
C ILE A 158 12.49 -4.44 1.16
N PRO A 159 13.51 -5.29 0.87
CA PRO A 159 14.81 -5.20 1.55
C PRO A 159 15.57 -3.92 1.22
N ASP A 160 15.53 -3.51 -0.03
CA ASP A 160 16.13 -2.26 -0.52
C ASP A 160 15.17 -1.62 -1.51
N HIS A 161 14.78 -0.39 -1.23
CA HIS A 161 13.87 0.38 -2.08
C HIS A 161 14.56 1.57 -2.75
N GLN A 162 15.90 1.64 -2.71
CA GLN A 162 16.63 2.69 -3.41
C GLN A 162 16.41 2.57 -4.92
N GLY A 163 15.90 3.65 -5.52
CA GLY A 163 15.54 3.67 -6.94
C GLY A 163 14.17 3.05 -7.29
N LEU A 164 13.47 2.44 -6.32
CA LEU A 164 12.13 1.92 -6.49
C LEU A 164 11.09 2.99 -6.12
N SER A 165 10.22 3.36 -7.05
CA SER A 165 9.13 4.29 -6.72
C SER A 165 8.04 3.60 -5.90
N GLU A 166 7.28 4.38 -5.11
CA GLU A 166 6.13 3.86 -4.36
C GLU A 166 5.10 3.17 -5.26
N VAL A 167 4.91 3.68 -6.48
CA VAL A 167 4.00 3.08 -7.47
C VAL A 167 4.48 1.68 -7.86
N HIS A 168 5.76 1.52 -8.19
CA HIS A 168 6.31 0.21 -8.52
C HIS A 168 6.25 -0.75 -7.33
N ALA A 169 6.57 -0.25 -6.13
CA ALA A 169 6.50 -1.05 -4.91
C ALA A 169 5.06 -1.49 -4.58
N ALA A 170 4.06 -0.62 -4.79
CA ALA A 170 2.66 -0.94 -4.54
C ALA A 170 2.09 -1.99 -5.49
N THR A 171 2.63 -2.11 -6.70
CA THR A 171 2.17 -3.06 -7.74
C THR A 171 2.99 -4.34 -7.78
N ILE A 172 3.94 -4.49 -6.87
CA ILE A 172 4.93 -5.58 -6.90
C ILE A 172 4.33 -6.92 -6.46
N THR A 173 3.32 -6.92 -5.58
CA THR A 173 2.78 -8.15 -4.99
C THR A 173 1.98 -8.97 -5.98
N VAL A 174 1.29 -8.33 -6.88
CA VAL A 174 0.64 -9.02 -8.00
C VAL A 174 1.67 -9.40 -9.08
N SER A 175 2.86 -8.80 -9.02
CA SER A 175 3.86 -8.94 -10.08
C SER A 175 5.19 -9.63 -9.67
N TRP A 176 5.72 -9.45 -8.47
CA TRP A 176 7.13 -9.80 -8.17
C TRP A 176 7.35 -10.81 -7.06
N ILE A 177 6.59 -10.77 -5.98
CA ILE A 177 6.87 -11.61 -4.80
C ILE A 177 6.66 -13.08 -5.10
N GLN A 178 5.79 -13.40 -6.00
CA GLN A 178 5.57 -14.78 -6.44
C GLN A 178 6.66 -15.33 -7.36
N GLY A 179 7.26 -14.48 -8.17
CA GLY A 179 8.45 -14.88 -8.94
C GLY A 179 9.62 -15.27 -8.02
N PHE A 180 9.81 -14.54 -6.92
CA PHE A 180 10.88 -14.79 -5.97
C PHE A 180 10.59 -15.98 -5.00
N CYS A 181 9.32 -16.18 -4.61
CA CYS A 181 8.91 -17.31 -3.78
C CYS A 181 8.78 -18.61 -4.58
N CYS A 182 8.35 -18.57 -5.84
CA CYS A 182 8.30 -19.75 -6.71
C CYS A 182 9.69 -20.33 -7.02
N LEU A 183 10.76 -19.54 -6.90
CA LEU A 183 12.13 -20.05 -7.00
C LEU A 183 12.59 -20.84 -5.75
N ARG A 184 11.85 -20.80 -4.63
CA ARG A 184 12.24 -21.44 -3.36
C ARG A 184 11.21 -22.32 -2.69
N ALA A 185 9.95 -22.34 -3.13
CA ALA A 185 8.93 -23.17 -2.48
C ALA A 185 7.94 -23.74 -3.49
N HIS A 186 7.89 -25.06 -3.57
CA HIS A 186 6.97 -25.85 -4.38
C HIS A 186 5.51 -25.82 -3.87
N ASP A 187 5.19 -24.99 -2.88
CA ASP A 187 3.86 -24.96 -2.28
C ASP A 187 3.36 -23.57 -1.99
N THR A 188 2.15 -23.37 -2.38
CA THR A 188 1.20 -22.25 -2.21
C THR A 188 1.10 -21.27 -3.38
N MET A 189 0.09 -21.62 -4.15
CA MET A 189 -0.73 -20.75 -5.00
C MET A 189 -0.75 -19.30 -4.54
N SER A 190 -0.45 -18.46 -5.42
CA SER A 190 -1.20 -17.26 -5.69
C SER A 190 -0.37 -16.30 -6.53
N GLN A 191 -0.69 -16.18 -7.67
CA GLN A 191 -1.23 -15.14 -8.52
C GLN A 191 -0.26 -13.96 -8.68
N VAL A 192 -0.01 -13.47 -9.86
CA VAL A 192 -0.71 -13.52 -11.08
C VAL A 192 0.23 -13.24 -12.25
N ASN A 193 0.75 -12.02 -12.45
CA ASN A 193 1.18 -11.64 -13.77
C ASN A 193 2.59 -12.12 -14.16
N PRO A 194 3.69 -11.84 -13.44
CA PRO A 194 5.01 -12.36 -13.84
C PRO A 194 5.19 -13.86 -13.67
N PRO A 195 4.72 -14.49 -12.56
CA PRO A 195 4.74 -15.94 -12.49
C PRO A 195 3.87 -16.58 -13.56
N THR A 196 2.72 -15.98 -13.87
CA THR A 196 1.88 -16.47 -14.98
C THR A 196 2.64 -16.37 -16.29
N ALA A 197 3.26 -15.23 -16.57
CA ALA A 197 4.07 -15.05 -17.76
C ALA A 197 5.23 -16.07 -17.82
N TYR A 198 5.97 -16.18 -16.73
CA TYR A 198 7.10 -17.12 -16.63
C TYR A 198 6.66 -18.58 -16.80
N ASN A 199 5.60 -19.00 -16.11
CA ASN A 199 5.10 -20.37 -16.21
C ASN A 199 4.48 -20.66 -17.60
N MET A 200 3.81 -19.67 -18.21
CA MET A 200 3.32 -19.83 -19.59
C MET A 200 4.45 -20.09 -20.58
N LEU A 201 5.59 -19.45 -20.40
CA LEU A 201 6.74 -19.64 -21.28
C LEU A 201 7.53 -20.92 -20.98
N ARG A 202 7.49 -21.39 -19.73
CA ARG A 202 8.31 -22.51 -19.27
C ARG A 202 7.57 -23.84 -19.24
N ASP A 203 6.33 -23.85 -18.75
CA ASP A 203 5.66 -25.09 -18.36
C ASP A 203 4.79 -25.68 -19.48
N TYR A 204 4.44 -24.88 -20.48
CA TYR A 204 3.54 -25.32 -21.56
C TYR A 204 4.25 -25.61 -22.88
N VAL A 205 5.34 -24.91 -23.18
CA VAL A 205 6.09 -25.07 -24.43
C VAL A 205 7.57 -24.84 -24.17
N GLU A 206 8.41 -25.73 -24.67
CA GLU A 206 9.86 -25.52 -24.70
C GLU A 206 10.21 -24.56 -25.85
N LEU A 207 10.36 -23.30 -25.53
CA LEU A 207 10.71 -22.26 -26.49
C LEU A 207 12.19 -22.33 -26.86
N LYS A 208 12.49 -22.18 -28.15
CA LYS A 208 13.83 -22.13 -28.72
C LYS A 208 14.11 -20.77 -29.31
N GLU A 209 15.38 -20.44 -29.47
CA GLU A 209 15.79 -19.22 -30.16
C GLU A 209 15.19 -19.17 -31.56
N GLY A 210 14.47 -18.07 -31.85
CA GLY A 210 13.77 -17.86 -33.14
C GLY A 210 12.29 -18.24 -33.13
N ASP A 211 11.75 -18.79 -32.04
CA ASP A 211 10.33 -19.10 -31.93
C ASP A 211 9.49 -17.81 -31.78
N TRP A 212 8.29 -17.85 -32.32
CA TRP A 212 7.34 -16.73 -32.27
C TRP A 212 6.29 -16.95 -31.19
N ILE A 213 6.01 -15.88 -30.42
CA ILE A 213 4.92 -15.85 -29.44
C ILE A 213 3.85 -14.89 -29.92
N ILE A 214 2.61 -15.37 -30.02
CA ILE A 214 1.46 -14.52 -30.32
C ILE A 214 0.67 -14.28 -29.04
N GLN A 215 0.45 -13.01 -28.71
CA GLN A 215 -0.29 -12.61 -27.53
C GLN A 215 -1.46 -11.68 -27.92
N ASN A 216 -2.68 -12.04 -27.50
CA ASN A 216 -3.89 -11.28 -27.80
C ASN A 216 -4.27 -10.24 -26.72
N GLY A 217 -3.74 -10.35 -25.52
CA GLY A 217 -4.00 -9.44 -24.40
C GLY A 217 -2.95 -8.30 -24.28
N ALA A 218 -2.80 -7.49 -25.34
CA ALA A 218 -1.68 -6.57 -25.50
C ALA A 218 -1.50 -5.52 -24.40
N ASN A 219 -2.53 -5.15 -23.66
CA ASN A 219 -2.48 -4.21 -22.51
C ASN A 219 -2.70 -4.88 -21.16
N SER A 220 -2.61 -6.21 -21.07
CA SER A 220 -2.65 -6.90 -19.79
C SER A 220 -1.32 -6.79 -19.06
N ALA A 221 -1.35 -6.79 -17.74
CA ALA A 221 -0.14 -6.75 -16.91
C ALA A 221 0.77 -7.98 -17.13
N VAL A 222 0.21 -9.15 -17.51
CA VAL A 222 0.98 -10.35 -17.88
C VAL A 222 1.87 -10.09 -19.10
N ARG A 223 1.40 -9.31 -20.09
CA ARG A 223 2.19 -8.97 -21.28
C ARG A 223 3.46 -8.21 -20.94
N VAL A 224 3.35 -7.22 -20.06
CA VAL A 224 4.51 -6.39 -19.68
C VAL A 224 5.64 -7.24 -19.07
N CYS A 225 5.31 -8.41 -18.53
CA CYS A 225 6.26 -9.34 -17.95
C CYS A 225 6.83 -10.34 -18.98
N LEU A 226 6.32 -10.37 -20.21
CA LEU A 226 6.76 -11.25 -21.28
C LEU A 226 7.79 -10.59 -22.22
N ILE A 227 8.03 -9.29 -22.08
CA ILE A 227 9.00 -8.50 -22.82
C ILE A 227 10.23 -8.26 -21.98
#